data_c4c4226132da723246710b8820e438b3
#
_entry.id   c4c4226132da723246710b8820e438b3
#
_cell.length_a   1.000
_cell.length_b   1.000
_cell.length_c   1.000
_cell.angle_alpha   90.00
_cell.angle_beta   90.00
_cell.angle_gamma   90.00
#
_symmetry.space_group_name_H-M   'P 1'
#
loop_
_entity.id
_entity.type
_entity.pdbx_description
1 polymer ?
#
loop_
_entity_poly.entity_id
_entity_poly.type
_entity_poly.pdbx_seq_one_letter_code
_entity_poly.pdbx_strand_id
1 'polypeptide(L)'
;SGGYFKLPMAISKLITAENIKKQESFSIFWLIQNGLKISFKLSKLTKISLFASFMNWITPTKKTFNGHNTSCFKKDLLAVNGFNEDMKYGGLDRELGERLFNLGILSKQIRYAAICIHLDHERGYFSQEEWNKNLEIRNYNSKHNIIKIKNGIEKL
;
A
#
# COMPACT_ATOMS: atom_id res chain seq x y z
N SER A 1 7.26 -3.71 -1.09
CA SER A 1 5.85 -3.38 -0.96
C SER A 1 4.99 -4.56 -1.40
N GLY A 2 4.06 -4.96 -0.57
CA GLY A 2 3.08 -6.00 -0.86
C GLY A 2 1.91 -5.49 -1.72
N GLY A 3 0.95 -6.36 -1.96
CA GLY A 3 -0.26 -6.05 -2.67
C GLY A 3 -1.47 -5.89 -1.76
N TYR A 4 -2.56 -5.45 -2.34
CA TYR A 4 -3.86 -5.53 -1.70
C TYR A 4 -4.92 -6.03 -2.67
N PHE A 5 -5.97 -6.60 -2.10
CA PHE A 5 -7.16 -7.02 -2.82
C PHE A 5 -8.37 -6.32 -2.20
N LYS A 6 -8.96 -5.37 -2.94
CA LYS A 6 -10.12 -4.62 -2.47
C LYS A 6 -11.38 -5.46 -2.70
N LEU A 7 -12.12 -5.73 -1.64
CA LEU A 7 -13.44 -6.35 -1.71
C LEU A 7 -14.51 -5.29 -2.01
N PRO A 8 -15.55 -5.63 -2.77
CA PRO A 8 -16.75 -4.79 -2.91
C PRO A 8 -17.42 -4.54 -1.55
N MET A 9 -18.13 -3.42 -1.40
CA MET A 9 -18.84 -3.05 -0.19
C MET A 9 -19.79 -4.15 0.30
N ALA A 10 -20.55 -4.76 -0.61
CA ALA A 10 -21.48 -5.83 -0.27
C ALA A 10 -20.79 -7.02 0.42
N ILE A 11 -19.64 -7.47 -0.12
CA ILE A 11 -18.87 -8.58 0.47
C ILE A 11 -18.14 -8.12 1.73
N SER A 12 -17.64 -6.90 1.76
CA SER A 12 -16.95 -6.33 2.93
C SER A 12 -17.85 -6.34 4.18
N LYS A 13 -19.15 -6.08 4.02
CA LYS A 13 -20.14 -6.14 5.10
C LYS A 13 -20.44 -7.54 5.61
N LEU A 14 -20.13 -8.59 4.85
CA LEU A 14 -20.32 -9.99 5.25
C LEU A 14 -19.14 -10.53 6.06
N ILE A 15 -17.98 -9.84 6.04
CA ILE A 15 -16.77 -10.30 6.74
C ILE A 15 -16.94 -10.10 8.24
N THR A 16 -16.95 -11.19 8.98
CA THR A 16 -16.99 -11.23 10.45
C THR A 16 -15.61 -11.55 11.03
N ALA A 17 -15.44 -11.35 12.33
CA ALA A 17 -14.22 -11.75 13.04
C ALA A 17 -13.95 -13.26 12.90
N GLU A 18 -15.00 -14.09 12.80
CA GLU A 18 -14.88 -15.52 12.60
C GLU A 18 -14.36 -15.86 11.20
N ASN A 19 -14.88 -15.21 10.14
CA ASN A 19 -14.35 -15.36 8.77
C ASN A 19 -12.87 -15.00 8.69
N ILE A 20 -12.43 -13.96 9.43
CA ILE A 20 -11.01 -13.57 9.50
C ILE A 20 -10.20 -14.67 10.19
N LYS A 21 -10.64 -15.17 11.34
CA LYS A 21 -9.97 -16.27 12.07
C LYS A 21 -9.83 -17.54 11.22
N LYS A 22 -10.86 -17.89 10.46
CA LYS A 22 -10.86 -19.02 9.52
C LYS A 22 -10.15 -18.75 8.20
N GLN A 23 -9.63 -17.53 8.00
CA GLN A 23 -9.01 -17.08 6.75
C GLN A 23 -9.93 -17.18 5.51
N GLU A 24 -11.23 -17.20 5.70
CA GLU A 24 -12.22 -17.27 4.62
C GLU A 24 -12.19 -16.03 3.73
N SER A 25 -11.83 -14.86 4.29
CA SER A 25 -11.61 -13.62 3.54
C SER A 25 -10.52 -13.74 2.45
N PHE A 26 -9.63 -14.73 2.54
CA PHE A 26 -8.62 -15.06 1.52
C PHE A 26 -9.02 -16.26 0.65
N SER A 27 -10.14 -16.92 0.92
CA SER A 27 -10.63 -18.07 0.16
C SER A 27 -11.35 -17.60 -1.10
N ILE A 28 -10.77 -17.89 -2.28
CA ILE A 28 -11.42 -17.59 -3.57
C ILE A 28 -12.79 -18.23 -3.66
N PHE A 29 -12.92 -19.47 -3.18
CA PHE A 29 -14.18 -20.21 -3.20
C PHE A 29 -15.25 -19.52 -2.34
N TRP A 30 -14.91 -19.16 -1.09
CA TRP A 30 -15.83 -18.45 -0.20
C TRP A 30 -16.25 -17.08 -0.78
N LEU A 31 -15.29 -16.34 -1.34
CA LEU A 31 -15.55 -15.03 -1.95
C LEU A 31 -16.49 -15.11 -3.15
N ILE A 32 -16.32 -16.12 -4.02
CA ILE A 32 -17.20 -16.35 -5.18
C ILE A 32 -18.61 -16.75 -4.72
N GLN A 33 -18.73 -17.63 -3.73
CA GLN A 33 -20.04 -18.01 -3.16
C GLN A 33 -20.78 -16.80 -2.57
N ASN A 34 -20.06 -15.81 -2.06
CA ASN A 34 -20.61 -14.56 -1.54
C ASN A 34 -20.71 -13.43 -2.57
N GLY A 35 -20.69 -13.76 -3.88
CA GLY A 35 -20.99 -12.84 -4.97
C GLY A 35 -19.79 -12.12 -5.59
N LEU A 36 -18.54 -12.53 -5.27
CA LEU A 36 -17.37 -11.95 -5.95
C LEU A 36 -17.30 -12.46 -7.39
N LYS A 37 -17.27 -11.54 -8.34
CA LYS A 37 -17.13 -11.87 -9.76
C LYS A 37 -15.73 -12.43 -10.07
N ILE A 38 -15.68 -13.49 -10.86
CA ILE A 38 -14.42 -14.08 -11.34
C ILE A 38 -13.69 -13.05 -12.21
N SER A 39 -12.43 -12.82 -11.89
CA SER A 39 -11.55 -11.91 -12.64
C SER A 39 -10.09 -12.30 -12.44
N PHE A 40 -9.22 -11.82 -13.33
CA PHE A 40 -7.77 -12.04 -13.20
C PHE A 40 -7.20 -11.53 -11.86
N LYS A 41 -7.86 -10.56 -11.23
CA LYS A 41 -7.44 -10.03 -9.92
C LYS A 41 -7.42 -11.11 -8.82
N LEU A 42 -8.21 -12.18 -8.96
CA LEU A 42 -8.21 -13.33 -8.03
C LEU A 42 -6.87 -14.07 -8.00
N SER A 43 -6.07 -13.99 -9.06
CA SER A 43 -4.72 -14.56 -9.08
C SER A 43 -3.81 -14.04 -7.95
N LYS A 44 -4.12 -12.85 -7.40
CA LYS A 44 -3.40 -12.31 -6.24
C LYS A 44 -3.63 -13.12 -4.96
N LEU A 45 -4.74 -13.84 -4.87
CA LEU A 45 -5.08 -14.69 -3.71
C LEU A 45 -4.51 -16.10 -3.83
N THR A 46 -3.56 -16.30 -4.73
CA THR A 46 -2.88 -17.59 -4.90
C THR A 46 -2.16 -18.01 -3.62
N LYS A 47 -2.22 -19.31 -3.32
CA LYS A 47 -1.42 -19.94 -2.25
C LYS A 47 -0.15 -20.62 -2.78
N ILE A 48 0.06 -20.61 -4.10
CA ILE A 48 1.19 -21.28 -4.77
C ILE A 48 2.36 -20.31 -4.85
N SER A 49 3.41 -20.55 -4.06
CA SER A 49 4.56 -19.65 -3.92
C SER A 49 5.33 -19.45 -5.23
N LEU A 50 5.50 -20.50 -6.04
CA LEU A 50 6.15 -20.42 -7.35
C LEU A 50 5.36 -19.53 -8.30
N PHE A 51 4.03 -19.67 -8.34
CA PHE A 51 3.17 -18.82 -9.16
C PHE A 51 3.23 -17.36 -8.68
N ALA A 52 3.17 -17.13 -7.36
CA ALA A 52 3.31 -15.79 -6.79
C ALA A 52 4.65 -15.14 -7.16
N SER A 53 5.74 -15.88 -7.10
CA SER A 53 7.08 -15.42 -7.47
C SER A 53 7.16 -15.07 -8.95
N PHE A 54 6.65 -15.95 -9.82
CA PHE A 54 6.57 -15.71 -11.25
C PHE A 54 5.75 -14.46 -11.57
N MET A 55 4.56 -14.32 -10.96
CA MET A 55 3.70 -13.16 -11.16
C MET A 55 4.33 -11.86 -10.63
N ASN A 56 5.09 -11.90 -9.53
CA ASN A 56 5.85 -10.74 -9.05
C ASN A 56 6.94 -10.32 -10.04
N TRP A 57 7.52 -11.28 -10.75
CA TRP A 57 8.59 -11.04 -11.73
C TRP A 57 8.03 -10.45 -13.03
N ILE A 58 6.95 -11.03 -13.59
CA ILE A 58 6.41 -10.62 -14.90
C ILE A 58 5.51 -9.40 -14.85
N THR A 59 4.92 -9.06 -13.67
CA THR A 59 3.95 -7.96 -13.60
C THR A 59 4.66 -6.62 -13.56
N PRO A 60 4.58 -5.80 -14.62
CA PRO A 60 5.17 -4.48 -14.63
C PRO A 60 4.38 -3.55 -13.71
N THR A 61 4.96 -3.18 -12.58
CA THR A 61 4.36 -2.23 -11.65
C THR A 61 5.35 -1.23 -11.15
N LYS A 62 4.88 0.01 -11.00
CA LYS A 62 5.68 1.06 -10.36
C LYS A 62 5.99 0.64 -8.91
N LYS A 63 7.27 0.61 -8.58
CA LYS A 63 7.75 0.26 -7.24
C LYS A 63 7.53 1.45 -6.30
N THR A 64 6.42 1.47 -5.60
CA THR A 64 6.06 2.53 -4.66
C THR A 64 5.96 1.99 -3.25
N PHE A 65 6.20 2.86 -2.27
CA PHE A 65 5.88 2.59 -0.89
C PHE A 65 4.37 2.79 -0.70
N ASN A 66 3.63 1.75 -0.36
CA ASN A 66 2.17 1.83 -0.19
C ASN A 66 1.84 1.47 1.26
N GLY A 67 1.39 2.45 2.04
CA GLY A 67 1.20 2.36 3.48
C GLY A 67 0.29 1.22 3.96
N HIS A 68 -0.60 0.72 3.08
CA HIS A 68 -1.48 -0.40 3.42
C HIS A 68 -0.74 -1.74 3.59
N ASN A 69 0.41 -1.94 2.92
CA ASN A 69 1.17 -3.19 2.99
C ASN A 69 2.61 -2.97 2.52
N THR A 70 3.46 -2.49 3.42
CA THR A 70 4.85 -2.22 3.11
C THR A 70 5.72 -2.28 4.36
N SER A 71 7.01 -2.48 4.16
CA SER A 71 8.01 -2.46 5.24
C SER A 71 9.31 -1.87 4.74
N CYS A 72 10.07 -1.29 5.66
CA CYS A 72 11.46 -0.88 5.48
C CYS A 72 12.23 -1.12 6.77
N PHE A 73 13.55 -1.06 6.71
CA PHE A 73 14.34 -1.13 7.93
C PHE A 73 14.18 0.14 8.75
N LYS A 74 14.16 0.01 10.07
CA LYS A 74 14.05 1.13 11.01
C LYS A 74 15.13 2.20 10.77
N LYS A 75 16.36 1.77 10.50
CA LYS A 75 17.48 2.68 10.22
C LYS A 75 17.21 3.58 8.99
N ASP A 76 16.59 3.03 7.95
CA ASP A 76 16.29 3.79 6.73
C ASP A 76 15.15 4.78 6.97
N LEU A 77 14.15 4.38 7.77
CA LEU A 77 13.07 5.27 8.20
C LEU A 77 13.59 6.45 9.02
N LEU A 78 14.52 6.20 9.95
CA LEU A 78 15.17 7.24 10.75
C LEU A 78 16.04 8.16 9.89
N ALA A 79 16.77 7.61 8.91
CA ALA A 79 17.63 8.39 8.01
C ALA A 79 16.85 9.44 7.21
N VAL A 80 15.60 9.14 6.84
CA VAL A 80 14.73 10.09 6.13
C VAL A 80 13.83 10.91 7.06
N ASN A 81 13.97 10.78 8.37
CA ASN A 81 13.20 11.46 9.40
C ASN A 81 11.70 11.07 9.44
N GLY A 82 11.35 9.82 9.03
CA GLY A 82 10.01 9.31 9.14
C GLY A 82 9.00 9.91 8.16
N PHE A 83 7.72 9.92 8.55
CA PHE A 83 6.64 10.54 7.78
C PHE A 83 6.69 12.06 7.88
N ASN A 84 6.29 12.73 6.80
CA ASN A 84 6.23 14.18 6.73
C ASN A 84 4.96 14.69 7.43
N GLU A 85 5.12 15.35 8.57
CA GLU A 85 4.01 15.87 9.37
C GLU A 85 3.40 17.16 8.80
N ASP A 86 4.01 17.78 7.79
CA ASP A 86 3.40 18.90 7.05
C ASP A 86 2.32 18.43 6.08
N MET A 87 2.22 17.13 5.84
CA MET A 87 1.23 16.51 4.98
C MET A 87 0.07 15.96 5.80
N LYS A 88 -1.16 16.23 5.36
CA LYS A 88 -2.37 15.60 5.87
C LYS A 88 -2.71 14.35 5.05
N TYR A 89 -3.99 14.00 4.99
CA TYR A 89 -4.42 12.82 4.25
C TYR A 89 -4.09 12.90 2.76
N GLY A 90 -3.49 11.84 2.25
CA GLY A 90 -3.24 11.60 0.81
C GLY A 90 -1.77 11.68 0.39
N GLY A 91 -1.19 10.54 0.07
CA GLY A 91 0.14 10.45 -0.53
C GLY A 91 1.34 10.51 0.41
N LEU A 92 1.15 10.51 1.74
CA LEU A 92 2.24 10.49 2.74
C LEU A 92 3.14 9.27 2.59
N ASP A 93 2.54 8.12 2.35
CA ASP A 93 3.24 6.85 2.14
C ASP A 93 4.11 6.91 0.86
N ARG A 94 3.59 7.50 -0.20
CA ARG A 94 4.33 7.67 -1.46
C ARG A 94 5.47 8.67 -1.31
N GLU A 95 5.24 9.77 -0.61
CA GLU A 95 6.25 10.79 -0.32
C GLU A 95 7.43 10.18 0.46
N LEU A 96 7.13 9.42 1.51
CA LEU A 96 8.14 8.68 2.25
C LEU A 96 8.94 7.72 1.33
N GLY A 97 8.24 7.01 0.45
CA GLY A 97 8.88 6.10 -0.50
C GLY A 97 9.78 6.82 -1.52
N GLU A 98 9.40 8.02 -1.95
CA GLU A 98 10.18 8.86 -2.84
C GLU A 98 11.48 9.33 -2.16
N ARG A 99 11.43 9.71 -0.87
CA ARG A 99 12.63 10.07 -0.09
C ARG A 99 13.54 8.87 0.19
N LEU A 100 12.96 7.69 0.47
CA LEU A 100 13.75 6.46 0.58
C LEU A 100 14.46 6.13 -0.74
N PHE A 101 13.80 6.37 -1.87
CA PHE A 101 14.41 6.20 -3.18
C PHE A 101 15.54 7.22 -3.43
N ASN A 102 15.34 8.49 -3.05
CA ASN A 102 16.38 9.53 -3.11
C ASN A 102 17.58 9.18 -2.21
N LEU A 103 17.37 8.47 -1.10
CA LEU A 103 18.43 7.93 -0.24
C LEU A 103 19.18 6.73 -0.89
N GLY A 104 18.72 6.25 -2.05
CA GLY A 104 19.29 5.09 -2.74
C GLY A 104 18.68 3.73 -2.33
N ILE A 105 17.61 3.73 -1.54
CA ILE A 105 16.95 2.50 -1.12
C ILE A 105 16.06 1.97 -2.24
N LEU A 106 16.42 0.82 -2.78
CA LEU A 106 15.64 0.16 -3.83
C LEU A 106 14.46 -0.61 -3.25
N SER A 107 13.28 -0.43 -3.86
CA SER A 107 12.09 -1.12 -3.43
C SER A 107 11.86 -2.42 -4.23
N LYS A 108 11.36 -3.46 -3.54
CA LYS A 108 10.95 -4.73 -4.15
C LYS A 108 9.44 -4.89 -4.06
N GLN A 109 8.81 -5.20 -5.19
CA GLN A 109 7.40 -5.57 -5.24
C GLN A 109 7.22 -7.06 -4.96
N ILE A 110 6.33 -7.36 -4.00
CA ILE A 110 5.96 -8.72 -3.60
C ILE A 110 4.44 -8.89 -3.52
N ARG A 111 3.74 -8.23 -4.45
CA ARG A 111 2.28 -8.05 -4.44
C ARG A 111 1.45 -9.33 -4.58
N TYR A 112 2.05 -10.44 -5.01
CA TYR A 112 1.43 -11.75 -5.06
C TYR A 112 1.88 -12.66 -3.92
N ALA A 113 3.01 -12.35 -3.26
CA ALA A 113 3.53 -13.13 -2.15
C ALA A 113 3.11 -12.58 -0.78
N ALA A 114 2.84 -11.27 -0.70
CA ALA A 114 2.31 -10.64 0.50
C ALA A 114 1.11 -9.79 0.12
N ILE A 115 -0.08 -10.20 0.53
CA ILE A 115 -1.32 -9.52 0.19
C ILE A 115 -2.16 -9.25 1.43
N CYS A 116 -2.77 -8.08 1.50
CA CYS A 116 -3.81 -7.76 2.48
C CYS A 116 -5.18 -7.64 1.79
N ILE A 117 -6.23 -7.99 2.51
CA ILE A 117 -7.61 -7.76 2.09
C ILE A 117 -8.01 -6.37 2.58
N HIS A 118 -8.47 -5.54 1.64
CA HIS A 118 -9.02 -4.22 1.95
C HIS A 118 -10.55 -4.30 1.93
N LEU A 119 -11.15 -4.13 3.10
CA LEU A 119 -12.60 -4.02 3.21
C LEU A 119 -13.03 -2.63 2.75
N ASP A 120 -14.02 -2.56 1.85
CA ASP A 120 -14.52 -1.27 1.37
C ASP A 120 -15.31 -0.53 2.46
N HIS A 121 -15.12 0.77 2.54
CA HIS A 121 -15.78 1.64 3.50
C HIS A 121 -15.93 3.05 2.92
N GLU A 122 -16.85 3.83 3.45
CA GLU A 122 -17.02 5.24 3.12
C GLU A 122 -15.83 6.07 3.61
N ARG A 123 -15.45 7.10 2.86
CA ARG A 123 -14.31 7.98 3.13
C ARG A 123 -14.80 9.41 3.28
N GLY A 124 -15.24 9.77 4.49
CA GLY A 124 -15.72 11.12 4.79
C GLY A 124 -14.63 12.19 4.97
N TYR A 125 -13.36 11.82 4.90
CA TYR A 125 -12.20 12.68 5.25
C TYR A 125 -11.36 13.13 4.04
N PHE A 126 -11.85 12.92 2.82
CA PHE A 126 -11.13 13.34 1.60
C PHE A 126 -11.31 14.85 1.37
N SER A 127 -10.22 15.57 1.17
CA SER A 127 -10.18 16.97 0.76
C SER A 127 -9.32 17.11 -0.51
N GLN A 128 -9.90 17.68 -1.56
CA GLN A 128 -9.18 17.95 -2.80
C GLN A 128 -8.05 18.98 -2.62
N GLU A 129 -8.27 19.95 -1.76
CA GLU A 129 -7.28 20.99 -1.44
C GLU A 129 -6.04 20.36 -0.80
N GLU A 130 -6.24 19.55 0.25
CA GLU A 130 -5.13 18.85 0.92
C GLU A 130 -4.41 17.89 -0.02
N TRP A 131 -5.14 17.21 -0.90
CA TRP A 131 -4.55 16.35 -1.92
C TRP A 131 -3.62 17.13 -2.85
N ASN A 132 -4.06 18.30 -3.35
CA ASN A 132 -3.27 19.15 -4.23
C ASN A 132 -2.01 19.68 -3.53
N LYS A 133 -2.15 20.16 -2.28
CA LYS A 133 -1.02 20.60 -1.46
C LYS A 133 0.01 19.48 -1.26
N ASN A 134 -0.46 18.27 -0.93
CA ASN A 134 0.42 17.12 -0.77
C ASN A 134 1.13 16.74 -2.08
N LEU A 135 0.46 16.90 -3.21
CA LEU A 135 1.07 16.67 -4.53
C LEU A 135 2.18 17.67 -4.83
N GLU A 136 1.99 18.95 -4.47
CA GLU A 136 3.01 20.00 -4.60
C GLU A 136 4.26 19.68 -3.76
N ILE A 137 4.07 19.28 -2.49
CA ILE A 137 5.17 18.87 -1.60
C ILE A 137 5.94 17.69 -2.24
N ARG A 138 5.25 16.67 -2.73
CA ARG A 138 5.88 15.51 -3.36
C ARG A 138 6.66 15.89 -4.62
N ASN A 139 6.07 16.73 -5.47
CA ASN A 139 6.74 17.21 -6.69
C ASN A 139 7.99 18.01 -6.36
N TYR A 140 7.92 18.88 -5.35
CA TYR A 140 9.07 19.61 -4.85
C TYR A 140 10.17 18.67 -4.35
N ASN A 141 9.84 17.74 -3.46
CA ASN A 141 10.76 16.79 -2.87
C ASN A 141 11.42 15.89 -3.92
N SER A 142 10.67 15.45 -4.91
CA SER A 142 11.19 14.65 -6.02
C SER A 142 12.13 15.47 -6.91
N LYS A 143 11.73 16.70 -7.28
CA LYS A 143 12.52 17.58 -8.14
C LYS A 143 13.87 17.97 -7.51
N HIS A 144 13.90 18.14 -6.19
CA HIS A 144 15.10 18.59 -5.46
C HIS A 144 15.84 17.44 -4.76
N ASN A 145 15.46 16.19 -5.03
CA ASN A 145 16.07 15.00 -4.42
C ASN A 145 16.13 15.08 -2.88
N ILE A 146 15.06 15.59 -2.25
CA ILE A 146 14.98 15.72 -0.81
C ILE A 146 15.01 14.33 -0.18
N ILE A 147 15.92 14.12 0.76
CA ILE A 147 16.07 12.86 1.52
C ILE A 147 15.44 13.01 2.90
N LYS A 148 15.83 14.04 3.65
CA LYS A 148 15.40 14.27 5.03
C LYS A 148 14.50 15.50 5.10
N ILE A 149 13.34 15.34 5.77
CA ILE A 149 12.38 16.45 5.99
C ILE A 149 12.64 17.13 7.31
N LYS A 150 12.12 18.36 7.45
CA LYS A 150 12.24 19.14 8.69
C LYS A 150 11.29 18.67 9.78
N ASN A 151 10.03 18.43 9.42
CA ASN A 151 8.96 18.04 10.35
C ASN A 151 8.64 16.56 10.22
N GLY A 152 9.32 15.73 10.98
CA GLY A 152 9.14 14.28 11.03
C GLY A 152 9.29 13.76 12.46
N ILE A 153 10.05 12.68 12.65
CA ILE A 153 10.36 12.10 13.98
C ILE A 153 11.10 13.14 14.84
N GLU A 154 12.04 13.86 14.23
CA GLU A 154 12.75 14.98 14.83
C GLU A 154 12.29 16.29 14.20
N LYS A 155 12.21 17.35 14.98
CA LYS A 155 11.99 18.73 14.49
C LYS A 155 13.35 19.38 14.26
N LEU A 156 13.69 19.66 13.00
CA LEU A 156 14.98 20.18 12.55
C LEU A 156 14.90 21.69 12.22
#